data_ff91497c575ef66953edc20e842a5b73
#
_entry.id   ff91497c575ef66953edc20e842a5b73
#
_cell.length_a   1.000
_cell.length_b   1.000
_cell.length_c   1.000
_cell.angle_alpha   90.00
_cell.angle_beta   90.00
_cell.angle_gamma   90.00
#
_symmetry.space_group_name_H-M   'P 1'
#
loop_
_entity.id
_entity.type
_entity.pdbx_description
1 polymer ?
#
loop_
_entity_poly.entity_id
_entity_poly.type
_entity_poly.pdbx_seq_one_letter_code
_entity_poly.pdbx_strand_id
1 'polypeptide(L)'
;MPRRIKSQLDKNARTALLLGAGYCAKAMITPLLERGYTVLATTRSPDKAAQLKNFGVTPILYNGHLNAAMQKNLADADIILSSIPPNDNGDPFLNDLPKAFLNYVPKAQWIGYLSATSVYGDRKGHWVFEDELLRPLTRRGKNRAMAELQWLESETPVHVFRLAGIYGPERNGFDRLRQGKSRAVIKDNHVVNRIHIHDIVSALLASIDRPDPLKIYNIADGNPAPPQDVVNFSADLIEAPHPPQLTHDTADISDMARSFYTETKRIDISRAKNDLGWTPKYNNYRQGLMATLKAERGEVQSVYLSGYIDVPEADLKSVKLALHTHSRLSRQEPDCTSFRVWQDETTPTRFHVIESFASQVAFHRHQARMKNSEWVMASKNASRYYDIIGT
;
A
#
# COMPACT_ATOMS: atom_id res chain seq x y z
N MET A 1 -14.36 4.78 -40.36
CA MET A 1 -13.14 5.34 -39.77
C MET A 1 -13.46 5.72 -38.30
N PRO A 2 -12.93 5.07 -37.27
CA PRO A 2 -13.18 5.47 -35.90
C PRO A 2 -12.35 6.70 -35.57
N ARG A 3 -13.01 7.75 -35.09
CA ARG A 3 -12.37 8.96 -34.56
C ARG A 3 -11.54 8.58 -33.33
N ARG A 4 -10.22 8.73 -33.41
CA ARG A 4 -9.31 8.79 -32.27
C ARG A 4 -9.73 9.99 -31.41
N ILE A 5 -10.30 9.72 -30.24
CA ILE A 5 -10.39 10.70 -29.15
C ILE A 5 -8.96 10.92 -28.68
N LYS A 6 -8.34 12.02 -29.10
CA LYS A 6 -7.14 12.55 -28.44
C LYS A 6 -7.62 12.99 -27.06
N SER A 7 -7.20 12.27 -26.01
CA SER A 7 -7.29 12.77 -24.66
C SER A 7 -6.55 14.12 -24.63
N GLN A 8 -7.28 15.20 -24.41
CA GLN A 8 -6.68 16.44 -23.94
C GLN A 8 -6.00 16.09 -22.61
N LEU A 9 -4.68 16.08 -22.61
CA LEU A 9 -3.88 16.03 -21.40
C LEU A 9 -4.29 17.29 -20.61
N ASP A 10 -4.94 17.05 -19.49
CA ASP A 10 -5.29 18.08 -18.51
C ASP A 10 -3.99 18.80 -18.14
N LYS A 11 -3.90 20.11 -18.44
CA LYS A 11 -2.71 20.93 -18.18
C LYS A 11 -2.37 21.06 -16.68
N ASN A 12 -3.14 20.41 -15.81
CA ASN A 12 -2.99 20.34 -14.35
C ASN A 12 -2.77 18.92 -13.80
N ALA A 13 -2.40 17.95 -14.62
CA ALA A 13 -2.12 16.58 -14.13
C ALA A 13 -0.88 16.61 -13.22
N ARG A 14 -1.08 16.34 -11.92
CA ARG A 14 0.00 16.21 -10.94
C ARG A 14 0.80 14.93 -11.19
N THR A 15 2.11 15.00 -11.01
CA THR A 15 3.02 13.89 -11.26
C THR A 15 3.60 13.37 -9.94
N ALA A 16 3.52 12.05 -9.73
CA ALA A 16 4.17 11.34 -8.64
C ALA A 16 5.32 10.49 -9.19
N LEU A 17 6.53 10.69 -8.68
CA LEU A 17 7.72 9.92 -9.04
C LEU A 17 8.12 8.98 -7.91
N LEU A 18 8.06 7.68 -8.16
CA LEU A 18 8.49 6.64 -7.23
C LEU A 18 9.92 6.20 -7.57
N LEU A 19 10.88 6.58 -6.75
CA LEU A 19 12.27 6.14 -6.84
C LEU A 19 12.40 4.74 -6.23
N GLY A 20 12.46 3.72 -7.10
CA GLY A 20 12.40 2.32 -6.73
C GLY A 20 10.96 1.79 -6.64
N ALA A 21 10.64 0.76 -7.43
CA ALA A 21 9.34 0.08 -7.40
C ALA A 21 9.36 -1.11 -6.44
N GLY A 22 9.72 -0.87 -5.17
CA GLY A 22 9.70 -1.86 -4.08
C GLY A 22 8.30 -2.08 -3.51
N TYR A 23 8.19 -2.91 -2.46
CA TYR A 23 6.92 -3.30 -1.85
C TYR A 23 6.07 -2.09 -1.42
N CYS A 24 6.64 -1.13 -0.67
CA CYS A 24 5.92 0.06 -0.22
C CYS A 24 5.56 0.99 -1.39
N ALA A 25 6.49 1.21 -2.33
CA ALA A 25 6.23 2.06 -3.49
C ALA A 25 5.12 1.48 -4.38
N LYS A 26 5.10 0.16 -4.58
CA LYS A 26 4.00 -0.50 -5.32
C LYS A 26 2.65 -0.30 -4.64
N ALA A 27 2.59 -0.38 -3.30
CA ALA A 27 1.36 -0.17 -2.55
C ALA A 27 0.82 1.27 -2.65
N MET A 28 1.67 2.26 -2.96
CA MET A 28 1.28 3.65 -3.20
C MET A 28 0.68 3.90 -4.58
N ILE A 29 0.87 2.99 -5.56
CA ILE A 29 0.47 3.23 -6.95
C ILE A 29 -1.03 3.50 -7.06
N THR A 30 -1.87 2.57 -6.65
CA THR A 30 -3.34 2.70 -6.76
C THR A 30 -3.86 3.94 -6.04
N PRO A 31 -3.52 4.20 -4.76
CA PRO A 31 -3.95 5.41 -4.08
C PRO A 31 -3.53 6.72 -4.75
N LEU A 32 -2.36 6.75 -5.40
CA LEU A 32 -1.92 7.94 -6.13
C LEU A 32 -2.69 8.13 -7.45
N LEU A 33 -2.94 7.05 -8.19
CA LEU A 33 -3.78 7.08 -9.40
C LEU A 33 -5.20 7.53 -9.09
N GLU A 34 -5.81 7.03 -7.99
CA GLU A 34 -7.15 7.43 -7.52
C GLU A 34 -7.21 8.92 -7.14
N ARG A 35 -6.09 9.48 -6.68
CA ARG A 35 -5.95 10.92 -6.39
C ARG A 35 -5.65 11.77 -7.64
N GLY A 36 -5.66 11.16 -8.84
CA GLY A 36 -5.44 11.84 -10.11
C GLY A 36 -3.98 12.15 -10.45
N TYR A 37 -3.02 11.49 -9.79
CA TYR A 37 -1.62 11.62 -10.17
C TYR A 37 -1.29 10.77 -11.41
N THR A 38 -0.48 11.32 -12.30
CA THR A 38 0.30 10.48 -13.24
C THR A 38 1.45 9.87 -12.46
N VAL A 39 1.50 8.53 -12.38
CA VAL A 39 2.51 7.82 -11.59
C VAL A 39 3.65 7.34 -12.47
N LEU A 40 4.86 7.78 -12.16
CA LEU A 40 6.12 7.33 -12.74
C LEU A 40 6.85 6.45 -11.72
N ALA A 41 7.50 5.37 -12.13
CA ALA A 41 8.27 4.54 -11.20
C ALA A 41 9.57 4.02 -11.82
N THR A 42 10.68 4.15 -11.07
CA THR A 42 11.98 3.66 -11.53
C THR A 42 12.16 2.18 -11.23
N THR A 43 12.75 1.46 -12.16
CA THR A 43 13.17 0.07 -11.98
C THR A 43 14.43 -0.22 -12.81
N ARG A 44 15.25 -1.20 -12.38
CA ARG A 44 16.40 -1.70 -13.12
C ARG A 44 16.06 -2.87 -14.05
N SER A 45 14.89 -3.49 -13.86
CA SER A 45 14.48 -4.71 -14.57
C SER A 45 13.46 -4.39 -15.66
N PRO A 46 13.72 -4.76 -16.93
CA PRO A 46 12.75 -4.66 -18.02
C PRO A 46 11.45 -5.43 -17.73
N ASP A 47 11.53 -6.62 -17.12
CA ASP A 47 10.36 -7.43 -16.78
C ASP A 47 9.46 -6.73 -15.76
N LYS A 48 10.07 -6.11 -14.73
CA LYS A 48 9.30 -5.30 -13.77
C LYS A 48 8.72 -4.05 -14.42
N ALA A 49 9.41 -3.46 -15.40
CA ALA A 49 8.87 -2.34 -16.16
C ALA A 49 7.60 -2.75 -16.93
N ALA A 50 7.60 -3.93 -17.55
CA ALA A 50 6.42 -4.47 -18.22
C ALA A 50 5.26 -4.69 -17.24
N GLN A 51 5.54 -5.25 -16.04
CA GLN A 51 4.54 -5.43 -14.99
C GLN A 51 3.95 -4.08 -14.51
N LEU A 52 4.78 -3.06 -14.31
CA LEU A 52 4.34 -1.73 -13.85
C LEU A 52 3.35 -1.08 -14.82
N LYS A 53 3.53 -1.28 -16.13
CA LYS A 53 2.58 -0.79 -17.15
C LYS A 53 1.17 -1.34 -16.95
N ASN A 54 1.04 -2.59 -16.50
CA ASN A 54 -0.27 -3.21 -16.25
C ASN A 54 -1.03 -2.56 -15.08
N PHE A 55 -0.32 -1.82 -14.21
CA PHE A 55 -0.92 -1.04 -13.11
C PHE A 55 -1.19 0.43 -13.47
N GLY A 56 -1.07 0.82 -14.75
CA GLY A 56 -1.28 2.21 -15.18
C GLY A 56 -0.10 3.14 -14.87
N VAL A 57 1.07 2.59 -14.56
CA VAL A 57 2.30 3.32 -14.22
C VAL A 57 3.17 3.48 -15.45
N THR A 58 3.80 4.63 -15.62
CA THR A 58 4.87 4.83 -16.61
C THR A 58 6.21 4.40 -16.01
N PRO A 59 6.77 3.25 -16.43
CA PRO A 59 8.04 2.79 -15.88
C PRO A 59 9.21 3.55 -16.48
N ILE A 60 10.22 3.81 -15.65
CA ILE A 60 11.49 4.41 -16.03
C ILE A 60 12.60 3.38 -15.77
N LEU A 61 13.29 2.95 -16.82
CA LEU A 61 14.51 2.15 -16.64
C LEU A 61 15.62 3.08 -16.14
N TYR A 62 16.02 2.86 -14.89
CA TYR A 62 17.04 3.65 -14.22
C TYR A 62 18.10 2.74 -13.60
N ASN A 63 19.34 2.91 -14.05
CA ASN A 63 20.50 2.08 -13.67
C ASN A 63 21.49 2.80 -12.73
N GLY A 64 21.13 3.95 -12.20
CA GLY A 64 21.99 4.76 -11.34
C GLY A 64 22.60 5.97 -12.05
N HIS A 65 22.35 6.20 -13.33
CA HIS A 65 22.89 7.34 -14.07
C HIS A 65 21.81 8.36 -14.42
N LEU A 66 22.05 9.60 -13.99
CA LEU A 66 21.18 10.73 -14.27
C LEU A 66 21.31 11.16 -15.75
N ASN A 67 20.34 10.79 -16.56
CA ASN A 67 20.26 11.23 -17.95
C ASN A 67 19.19 12.34 -18.13
N ALA A 68 19.15 12.96 -19.32
CA ALA A 68 18.22 14.06 -19.62
C ALA A 68 16.74 13.69 -19.39
N ALA A 69 16.34 12.44 -19.69
CA ALA A 69 14.98 11.98 -19.46
C ALA A 69 14.65 11.90 -17.96
N MET A 70 15.60 11.41 -17.14
CA MET A 70 15.41 11.36 -15.69
C MET A 70 15.39 12.76 -15.08
N GLN A 71 16.26 13.68 -15.55
CA GLN A 71 16.25 15.09 -15.12
C GLN A 71 14.89 15.73 -15.41
N LYS A 72 14.33 15.50 -16.59
CA LYS A 72 13.00 16.01 -16.95
C LYS A 72 11.91 15.43 -16.02
N ASN A 73 11.92 14.14 -15.73
CA ASN A 73 10.94 13.51 -14.84
C ASN A 73 11.05 14.04 -13.40
N LEU A 74 12.26 14.34 -12.92
CA LEU A 74 12.47 14.99 -11.62
C LEU A 74 11.92 16.41 -11.61
N ALA A 75 12.19 17.20 -12.67
CA ALA A 75 11.71 18.57 -12.78
C ALA A 75 10.18 18.71 -12.91
N ASP A 76 9.53 17.68 -13.44
CA ASP A 76 8.08 17.63 -13.62
C ASP A 76 7.33 17.02 -12.42
N ALA A 77 8.02 16.40 -11.45
CA ALA A 77 7.41 15.72 -10.31
C ALA A 77 6.90 16.72 -9.26
N ASP A 78 5.62 16.58 -8.87
CA ASP A 78 5.01 17.33 -7.76
C ASP A 78 5.28 16.65 -6.42
N ILE A 79 5.33 15.30 -6.42
CA ILE A 79 5.71 14.49 -5.25
C ILE A 79 6.73 13.42 -5.65
N ILE A 80 7.66 13.12 -4.74
CA ILE A 80 8.69 12.11 -4.94
C ILE A 80 8.72 11.18 -3.73
N LEU A 81 8.73 9.86 -3.94
CA LEU A 81 8.91 8.89 -2.88
C LEU A 81 10.15 8.04 -3.15
N SER A 82 11.18 8.15 -2.29
CA SER A 82 12.36 7.29 -2.36
C SER A 82 12.19 6.05 -1.49
N SER A 83 12.27 4.88 -2.13
CA SER A 83 12.27 3.56 -1.50
C SER A 83 13.48 2.71 -1.88
N ILE A 84 14.49 3.32 -2.49
CA ILE A 84 15.73 2.65 -2.89
C ILE A 84 16.50 2.23 -1.62
N PRO A 85 16.95 0.97 -1.52
CA PRO A 85 17.79 0.56 -0.40
C PRO A 85 19.15 1.26 -0.45
N PRO A 86 19.64 1.86 0.66
CA PRO A 86 20.96 2.46 0.71
C PRO A 86 22.05 1.41 0.66
N ASN A 87 23.22 1.81 0.20
CA ASN A 87 24.46 1.06 0.23
C ASN A 87 25.47 1.68 1.22
N ASP A 88 26.73 1.25 1.19
CA ASP A 88 27.75 1.74 2.12
C ASP A 88 28.13 3.22 1.93
N ASN A 89 27.72 3.82 0.83
CA ASN A 89 27.90 5.24 0.53
C ASN A 89 26.61 6.06 0.78
N GLY A 90 25.58 5.47 1.40
CA GLY A 90 24.30 6.11 1.65
C GLY A 90 23.26 5.83 0.55
N ASP A 91 22.48 6.83 0.18
CA ASP A 91 21.45 6.68 -0.85
C ASP A 91 22.07 6.69 -2.26
N PRO A 92 21.95 5.57 -3.04
CA PRO A 92 22.55 5.50 -4.36
C PRO A 92 22.01 6.55 -5.33
N PHE A 93 20.77 6.99 -5.14
CA PHE A 93 20.17 8.01 -5.99
C PHE A 93 20.81 9.39 -5.74
N LEU A 94 20.98 9.79 -4.48
CA LEU A 94 21.62 11.07 -4.13
C LEU A 94 23.10 11.11 -4.46
N ASN A 95 23.79 9.96 -4.39
CA ASN A 95 25.23 9.89 -4.74
C ASN A 95 25.51 10.17 -6.22
N ASP A 96 24.55 9.90 -7.10
CA ASP A 96 24.66 10.15 -8.55
C ASP A 96 24.24 11.58 -8.94
N LEU A 97 23.75 12.37 -7.98
CA LEU A 97 23.32 13.72 -8.22
C LEU A 97 24.43 14.74 -7.92
N PRO A 98 24.58 15.77 -8.75
CA PRO A 98 25.42 16.91 -8.41
C PRO A 98 24.91 17.59 -7.11
N LYS A 99 25.81 18.28 -6.43
CA LYS A 99 25.43 19.14 -5.29
C LYS A 99 24.28 20.06 -5.71
N ALA A 100 23.29 20.27 -4.82
CA ALA A 100 22.09 21.04 -5.02
C ALA A 100 20.95 20.28 -5.74
N PHE A 101 20.52 19.15 -5.14
CA PHE A 101 19.37 18.36 -5.62
C PHE A 101 18.11 19.19 -5.78
N LEU A 102 17.90 20.23 -4.96
CA LEU A 102 16.75 21.15 -5.08
C LEU A 102 16.57 21.69 -6.50
N ASN A 103 17.66 21.99 -7.22
CA ASN A 103 17.60 22.51 -8.58
C ASN A 103 17.01 21.52 -9.59
N TYR A 104 17.00 20.22 -9.28
CA TYR A 104 16.44 19.17 -10.14
C TYR A 104 14.96 18.91 -9.88
N VAL A 105 14.42 19.41 -8.75
CA VAL A 105 13.05 19.15 -8.32
C VAL A 105 12.26 20.44 -8.01
N PRO A 106 12.25 21.41 -8.92
CA PRO A 106 11.71 22.76 -8.65
C PRO A 106 10.20 22.78 -8.37
N LYS A 107 9.48 21.72 -8.76
CA LYS A 107 8.03 21.59 -8.54
C LYS A 107 7.67 20.72 -7.32
N ALA A 108 8.64 19.98 -6.78
CA ALA A 108 8.35 19.03 -5.72
C ALA A 108 7.88 19.74 -4.44
N GLN A 109 6.64 19.51 -4.07
CA GLN A 109 6.03 20.03 -2.84
C GLN A 109 6.20 19.06 -1.66
N TRP A 110 6.46 17.80 -1.95
CA TRP A 110 6.66 16.77 -0.97
C TRP A 110 7.63 15.71 -1.48
N ILE A 111 8.61 15.37 -0.64
CA ILE A 111 9.53 14.27 -0.87
C ILE A 111 9.47 13.35 0.35
N GLY A 112 9.17 12.07 0.15
CA GLY A 112 9.19 11.07 1.19
C GLY A 112 10.42 10.16 1.07
N TYR A 113 11.20 10.03 2.13
CA TYR A 113 12.26 9.03 2.24
C TYR A 113 11.87 7.91 3.20
N LEU A 114 11.85 6.66 2.71
CA LEU A 114 11.55 5.50 3.54
C LEU A 114 12.81 5.04 4.29
N SER A 115 12.96 5.49 5.51
CA SER A 115 13.97 5.05 6.46
C SER A 115 13.51 3.81 7.23
N ALA A 116 14.19 3.42 8.29
CA ALA A 116 13.85 2.29 9.12
C ALA A 116 14.22 2.53 10.59
N THR A 117 13.47 1.94 11.52
CA THR A 117 13.75 2.04 12.97
C THR A 117 15.08 1.41 13.42
N SER A 118 15.78 0.68 12.53
CA SER A 118 17.12 0.16 12.79
C SER A 118 18.18 1.26 12.95
N VAL A 119 17.90 2.50 12.55
CA VAL A 119 18.79 3.65 12.78
C VAL A 119 19.00 3.95 14.27
N TYR A 120 18.07 3.58 15.11
CA TYR A 120 18.15 3.80 16.55
C TYR A 120 19.13 2.86 17.27
N GLY A 121 19.37 1.65 16.74
CA GLY A 121 20.11 0.59 17.41
C GLY A 121 19.37 0.02 18.63
N ASP A 122 20.10 -0.60 19.56
CA ASP A 122 19.54 -1.15 20.80
C ASP A 122 19.20 -0.07 21.81
N ARG A 123 18.02 -0.18 22.41
CA ARG A 123 17.54 0.70 23.49
C ARG A 123 17.11 -0.08 24.72
N LYS A 124 17.53 -1.34 24.84
CA LYS A 124 17.23 -2.22 26.00
C LYS A 124 15.74 -2.26 26.34
N GLY A 125 14.87 -2.19 25.31
CA GLY A 125 13.43 -2.22 25.46
C GLY A 125 12.76 -0.88 25.87
N HIS A 126 13.52 0.21 25.97
CA HIS A 126 12.93 1.53 26.24
C HIS A 126 12.18 2.09 25.04
N TRP A 127 11.26 3.01 25.30
CA TRP A 127 10.57 3.78 24.28
C TRP A 127 11.55 4.72 23.58
N VAL A 128 11.35 4.92 22.27
CA VAL A 128 12.20 5.72 21.41
C VAL A 128 11.37 6.70 20.62
N PHE A 129 11.79 7.96 20.66
CA PHE A 129 11.18 9.07 19.96
C PHE A 129 12.06 9.52 18.78
N GLU A 130 11.51 10.33 17.89
CA GLU A 130 12.21 10.76 16.67
C GLU A 130 13.47 11.59 16.94
N ASP A 131 13.53 12.29 18.07
CA ASP A 131 14.64 13.16 18.45
C ASP A 131 15.81 12.40 19.13
N GLU A 132 15.66 11.10 19.31
CA GLU A 132 16.72 10.27 19.89
C GLU A 132 17.95 10.18 18.99
N LEU A 133 19.13 10.19 19.61
CA LEU A 133 20.39 10.00 18.90
C LEU A 133 20.44 8.67 18.16
N LEU A 134 20.83 8.69 16.90
CA LEU A 134 21.00 7.48 16.12
C LEU A 134 22.26 6.71 16.57
N ARG A 135 22.08 5.41 16.85
CA ARG A 135 23.16 4.50 17.29
C ARG A 135 23.04 3.14 16.61
N PRO A 136 23.03 3.09 15.26
CA PRO A 136 22.81 1.85 14.54
C PRO A 136 23.94 0.86 14.81
N LEU A 137 23.57 -0.40 15.14
CA LEU A 137 24.53 -1.47 15.39
C LEU A 137 24.88 -2.24 14.12
N THR A 138 23.90 -2.43 13.24
CA THR A 138 24.07 -3.21 12.03
C THR A 138 24.57 -2.36 10.86
N ARG A 139 25.27 -2.99 9.89
CA ARG A 139 25.67 -2.34 8.63
C ARG A 139 24.47 -1.69 7.92
N ARG A 140 23.34 -2.40 7.87
CA ARG A 140 22.09 -1.87 7.28
C ARG A 140 21.58 -0.63 7.99
N GLY A 141 21.60 -0.63 9.33
CA GLY A 141 21.23 0.53 10.13
C GLY A 141 22.14 1.72 9.90
N LYS A 142 23.46 1.50 9.80
CA LYS A 142 24.45 2.55 9.52
C LYS A 142 24.23 3.17 8.14
N ASN A 143 24.06 2.33 7.10
CA ASN A 143 23.79 2.79 5.76
C ASN A 143 22.48 3.60 5.69
N ARG A 144 21.46 3.17 6.44
CA ARG A 144 20.18 3.85 6.51
C ARG A 144 20.30 5.22 7.20
N ALA A 145 21.05 5.31 8.30
CA ALA A 145 21.30 6.57 8.99
C ALA A 145 22.09 7.57 8.12
N MET A 146 23.07 7.07 7.36
CA MET A 146 23.81 7.89 6.40
C MET A 146 22.90 8.45 5.30
N ALA A 147 22.08 7.61 4.68
CA ALA A 147 21.15 8.04 3.65
C ALA A 147 20.08 9.02 4.20
N GLU A 148 19.61 8.81 5.44
CA GLU A 148 18.69 9.73 6.11
C GLU A 148 19.31 11.12 6.26
N LEU A 149 20.58 11.20 6.67
CA LEU A 149 21.32 12.47 6.77
C LEU A 149 21.47 13.14 5.40
N GLN A 150 21.85 12.39 4.36
CA GLN A 150 21.96 12.92 2.99
C GLN A 150 20.64 13.54 2.50
N TRP A 151 19.49 12.88 2.78
CA TRP A 151 18.19 13.43 2.44
C TRP A 151 17.85 14.69 3.23
N LEU A 152 18.15 14.74 4.52
CA LEU A 152 17.92 15.93 5.36
C LEU A 152 18.82 17.12 4.96
N GLU A 153 20.01 16.85 4.46
CA GLU A 153 20.97 17.88 3.96
C GLU A 153 20.73 18.27 2.50
N SER A 154 19.75 17.66 1.82
CA SER A 154 19.48 17.92 0.40
C SER A 154 18.79 19.26 0.09
N GLU A 155 18.46 20.04 1.12
CA GLU A 155 17.75 21.33 1.03
C GLU A 155 16.36 21.24 0.34
N THR A 156 15.80 20.01 0.26
CA THR A 156 14.50 19.74 -0.37
C THR A 156 13.39 19.58 0.67
N PRO A 157 12.10 19.63 0.30
CA PRO A 157 10.98 19.44 1.22
C PRO A 157 10.82 17.96 1.63
N VAL A 158 11.89 17.36 2.14
CA VAL A 158 11.91 15.94 2.51
C VAL A 158 11.18 15.68 3.83
N HIS A 159 10.51 14.53 3.88
CA HIS A 159 9.91 13.92 5.06
C HIS A 159 10.51 12.53 5.23
N VAL A 160 10.99 12.23 6.43
CA VAL A 160 11.64 10.95 6.71
C VAL A 160 10.69 10.04 7.48
N PHE A 161 10.49 8.82 6.99
CA PHE A 161 9.62 7.82 7.63
C PHE A 161 10.47 6.65 8.14
N ARG A 162 10.66 6.56 9.46
CA ARG A 162 11.35 5.45 10.11
C ARG A 162 10.38 4.29 10.30
N LEU A 163 10.36 3.39 9.32
CA LEU A 163 9.43 2.27 9.29
C LEU A 163 9.87 1.14 10.23
N ALA A 164 8.93 0.61 10.99
CA ALA A 164 9.09 -0.63 11.75
C ALA A 164 9.12 -1.86 10.81
N GLY A 165 9.13 -3.07 11.36
CA GLY A 165 9.11 -4.31 10.60
C GLY A 165 7.86 -4.44 9.73
N ILE A 166 8.02 -4.32 8.41
CA ILE A 166 6.92 -4.27 7.45
C ILE A 166 6.34 -5.66 7.22
N TYR A 167 5.02 -5.79 7.28
CA TYR A 167 4.29 -7.00 6.92
C TYR A 167 2.98 -6.68 6.18
N GLY A 168 2.36 -7.71 5.59
CA GLY A 168 1.11 -7.63 4.84
C GLY A 168 1.00 -8.72 3.77
N PRO A 169 0.09 -8.62 2.80
CA PRO A 169 -0.02 -9.55 1.69
C PRO A 169 1.33 -9.74 0.99
N GLU A 170 1.66 -10.98 0.59
CA GLU A 170 2.93 -11.38 -0.03
C GLU A 170 4.19 -11.15 0.85
N ARG A 171 4.04 -10.59 2.04
CA ARG A 171 5.14 -10.33 2.98
C ARG A 171 4.75 -10.67 4.42
N ASN A 172 4.57 -11.95 4.66
CA ASN A 172 4.19 -12.51 5.95
C ASN A 172 4.93 -13.83 6.22
N GLY A 173 4.65 -14.46 7.33
CA GLY A 173 5.29 -15.70 7.73
C GLY A 173 4.51 -16.97 7.40
N PHE A 174 3.33 -16.89 6.79
CA PHE A 174 2.41 -18.01 6.63
C PHE A 174 3.00 -19.14 5.77
N ASP A 175 3.66 -18.82 4.66
CA ASP A 175 4.27 -19.85 3.80
C ASP A 175 5.38 -20.61 4.49
N ARG A 176 6.19 -19.94 5.31
CA ARG A 176 7.22 -20.60 6.10
C ARG A 176 6.63 -21.54 7.16
N LEU A 177 5.50 -21.15 7.75
CA LEU A 177 4.74 -21.98 8.68
C LEU A 177 4.16 -23.20 7.97
N ARG A 178 3.48 -23.02 6.84
CA ARG A 178 2.93 -24.13 6.02
C ARG A 178 4.01 -25.13 5.60
N GLN A 179 5.24 -24.64 5.38
CA GLN A 179 6.40 -25.48 5.00
C GLN A 179 7.14 -26.08 6.22
N GLY A 180 6.70 -25.83 7.45
CA GLY A 180 7.39 -26.29 8.66
C GLY A 180 8.78 -25.67 8.90
N LYS A 181 9.08 -24.55 8.22
CA LYS A 181 10.40 -23.88 8.28
C LYS A 181 10.48 -22.76 9.32
N SER A 182 9.38 -22.46 9.99
CA SER A 182 9.35 -21.45 11.06
C SER A 182 9.94 -21.98 12.36
N ARG A 183 10.47 -21.07 13.17
CA ARG A 183 10.96 -21.32 14.52
C ARG A 183 10.45 -20.23 15.45
N ALA A 184 10.07 -20.58 16.65
CA ALA A 184 9.70 -19.64 17.71
C ALA A 184 10.92 -19.43 18.61
N VAL A 185 11.74 -18.41 18.29
CA VAL A 185 12.95 -18.11 19.08
C VAL A 185 12.58 -17.19 20.24
N ILE A 186 12.85 -17.66 21.44
CA ILE A 186 12.55 -16.96 22.69
C ILE A 186 13.82 -16.24 23.18
N LYS A 187 13.68 -14.94 23.40
CA LYS A 187 14.68 -14.11 24.07
C LYS A 187 13.97 -13.24 25.10
N ASP A 188 14.44 -13.28 26.35
CA ASP A 188 13.81 -12.55 27.45
C ASP A 188 13.79 -11.05 27.18
N ASN A 189 12.68 -10.41 27.53
CA ASN A 189 12.47 -8.98 27.37
C ASN A 189 12.66 -8.42 25.96
N HIS A 190 12.66 -9.29 24.94
CA HIS A 190 12.82 -8.89 23.54
C HIS A 190 11.48 -8.66 22.87
N VAL A 191 11.33 -7.47 22.27
CA VAL A 191 10.15 -7.10 21.48
C VAL A 191 10.58 -6.57 20.11
N VAL A 192 9.69 -6.73 19.14
CA VAL A 192 9.86 -6.22 17.77
C VAL A 192 8.65 -5.36 17.42
N ASN A 193 8.93 -4.18 16.87
CA ASN A 193 7.91 -3.28 16.34
C ASN A 193 7.56 -3.67 14.92
N ARG A 194 6.29 -3.52 14.56
CA ARG A 194 5.77 -3.89 13.24
C ARG A 194 4.90 -2.79 12.69
N ILE A 195 4.65 -2.85 11.39
CA ILE A 195 3.72 -1.98 10.69
C ILE A 195 3.12 -2.71 9.49
N HIS A 196 1.82 -2.68 9.35
CA HIS A 196 1.14 -3.23 8.18
C HIS A 196 1.30 -2.30 6.98
N ILE A 197 1.42 -2.86 5.76
CA ILE A 197 1.63 -2.06 4.54
C ILE A 197 0.53 -1.04 4.30
N HIS A 198 -0.73 -1.37 4.59
CA HIS A 198 -1.85 -0.42 4.51
C HIS A 198 -1.62 0.83 5.37
N ASP A 199 -1.08 0.65 6.57
CA ASP A 199 -0.85 1.74 7.51
C ASP A 199 0.37 2.59 7.12
N ILE A 200 1.37 2.02 6.44
CA ILE A 200 2.43 2.80 5.80
C ILE A 200 1.82 3.70 4.72
N VAL A 201 1.00 3.13 3.83
CA VAL A 201 0.34 3.89 2.76
C VAL A 201 -0.49 5.03 3.32
N SER A 202 -1.32 4.77 4.33
CA SER A 202 -2.15 5.81 4.96
C SER A 202 -1.33 6.92 5.64
N ALA A 203 -0.19 6.58 6.27
CA ALA A 203 0.72 7.56 6.85
C ALA A 203 1.37 8.46 5.80
N LEU A 204 1.84 7.87 4.69
CA LEU A 204 2.43 8.63 3.59
C LEU A 204 1.40 9.58 2.95
N LEU A 205 0.18 9.11 2.73
CA LEU A 205 -0.91 9.93 2.20
C LEU A 205 -1.29 11.07 3.16
N ALA A 206 -1.34 10.81 4.46
CA ALA A 206 -1.60 11.84 5.46
C ALA A 206 -0.49 12.91 5.47
N SER A 207 0.77 12.52 5.26
CA SER A 207 1.88 13.46 5.13
C SER A 207 1.85 14.26 3.82
N ILE A 208 1.41 13.67 2.71
CA ILE A 208 1.18 14.39 1.45
C ILE A 208 0.07 15.44 1.62
N ASP A 209 -0.97 15.12 2.39
CA ASP A 209 -2.10 16.03 2.65
C ASP A 209 -1.73 17.14 3.67
N ARG A 210 -0.72 16.92 4.51
CA ARG A 210 -0.22 17.85 5.53
C ARG A 210 1.30 17.91 5.50
N PRO A 211 1.89 18.51 4.44
CA PRO A 211 3.34 18.54 4.32
C PRO A 211 3.96 19.46 5.39
N ASP A 212 4.95 18.93 6.11
CA ASP A 212 5.78 19.66 7.07
C ASP A 212 7.25 19.27 6.82
N PRO A 213 7.95 19.99 5.94
CA PRO A 213 9.31 19.65 5.50
C PRO A 213 10.30 19.46 6.64
N LEU A 214 11.26 18.56 6.42
CA LEU A 214 12.33 18.16 7.36
C LEU A 214 11.83 17.41 8.59
N LYS A 215 10.55 17.06 8.67
CA LYS A 215 10.03 16.23 9.76
C LYS A 215 10.40 14.76 9.58
N ILE A 216 10.65 14.15 10.72
CA ILE A 216 10.91 12.73 10.87
C ILE A 216 9.74 12.11 11.60
N TYR A 217 9.21 10.99 11.09
CA TYR A 217 8.08 10.27 11.68
C TYR A 217 8.44 8.80 11.91
N ASN A 218 8.21 8.34 13.12
CA ASN A 218 8.17 6.93 13.43
C ASN A 218 6.85 6.31 12.96
N ILE A 219 6.93 5.23 12.19
CA ILE A 219 5.76 4.55 11.65
C ILE A 219 5.77 3.09 12.12
N ALA A 220 4.93 2.82 13.11
CA ALA A 220 4.73 1.51 13.74
C ALA A 220 3.26 1.33 14.12
N ASP A 221 2.86 0.10 14.46
CA ASP A 221 1.51 -0.19 14.97
C ASP A 221 1.27 0.31 16.42
N GLY A 222 2.34 0.72 17.11
CA GLY A 222 2.30 1.19 18.50
C GLY A 222 2.19 0.07 19.54
N ASN A 223 2.24 -1.20 19.13
CA ASN A 223 2.12 -2.36 20.00
C ASN A 223 3.24 -3.38 19.77
N PRO A 224 4.45 -3.10 20.24
CA PRO A 224 5.58 -4.01 20.09
C PRO A 224 5.32 -5.34 20.81
N ALA A 225 5.65 -6.45 20.16
CA ALA A 225 5.36 -7.78 20.66
C ALA A 225 6.56 -8.74 20.50
N PRO A 226 6.69 -9.75 21.39
CA PRO A 226 7.70 -10.79 21.26
C PRO A 226 7.55 -11.56 19.93
N PRO A 227 8.66 -11.88 19.23
CA PRO A 227 8.58 -12.58 17.95
C PRO A 227 7.87 -13.93 18.02
N GLN A 228 8.07 -14.69 19.09
CA GLN A 228 7.43 -16.00 19.28
C GLN A 228 5.91 -15.91 19.39
N ASP A 229 5.36 -14.85 20.00
CA ASP A 229 3.91 -14.66 20.13
C ASP A 229 3.27 -14.46 18.77
N VAL A 230 3.96 -13.71 17.90
CA VAL A 230 3.50 -13.43 16.55
C VAL A 230 3.53 -14.68 15.68
N VAL A 231 4.59 -15.48 15.80
CA VAL A 231 4.72 -16.73 15.02
C VAL A 231 3.68 -17.76 15.49
N ASN A 232 3.46 -17.90 16.80
CA ASN A 232 2.45 -18.81 17.35
C ASN A 232 1.03 -18.37 16.93
N PHE A 233 0.70 -17.09 17.07
CA PHE A 233 -0.59 -16.59 16.60
C PHE A 233 -0.78 -16.77 15.08
N SER A 234 0.29 -16.62 14.30
CA SER A 234 0.22 -16.90 12.86
C SER A 234 -0.07 -18.38 12.57
N ALA A 235 0.49 -19.29 13.37
CA ALA A 235 0.22 -20.72 13.26
C ALA A 235 -1.24 -21.04 13.61
N ASP A 236 -1.75 -20.51 14.73
CA ASP A 236 -3.17 -20.66 15.12
C ASP A 236 -4.10 -20.15 14.01
N LEU A 237 -3.77 -18.99 13.42
CA LEU A 237 -4.60 -18.34 12.43
C LEU A 237 -4.75 -19.13 11.11
N ILE A 238 -3.72 -19.91 10.74
CA ILE A 238 -3.73 -20.76 9.53
C ILE A 238 -3.93 -22.24 9.85
N GLU A 239 -4.27 -22.57 11.11
CA GLU A 239 -4.48 -23.94 11.60
C GLU A 239 -3.25 -24.85 11.37
N ALA A 240 -2.05 -24.26 11.49
CA ALA A 240 -0.79 -25.00 11.39
C ALA A 240 -0.24 -25.37 12.78
N PRO A 241 0.57 -26.44 12.89
CA PRO A 241 1.26 -26.73 14.14
C PRO A 241 2.15 -25.59 14.60
N HIS A 242 2.19 -25.36 15.92
CA HIS A 242 3.14 -24.39 16.47
C HIS A 242 4.57 -24.79 16.13
N PRO A 243 5.41 -23.84 15.71
CA PRO A 243 6.80 -24.13 15.40
C PRO A 243 7.58 -24.49 16.66
N PRO A 244 8.67 -25.27 16.53
CA PRO A 244 9.54 -25.57 17.65
C PRO A 244 10.02 -24.32 18.36
N GLN A 245 9.94 -24.31 19.68
CA GLN A 245 10.46 -23.24 20.53
C GLN A 245 11.95 -23.48 20.77
N LEU A 246 12.74 -22.43 20.52
CA LEU A 246 14.21 -22.45 20.68
C LEU A 246 14.61 -21.28 21.56
N THR A 247 15.54 -21.50 22.48
CA THR A 247 16.17 -20.43 23.22
C THR A 247 17.16 -19.69 22.30
N HIS A 248 17.15 -18.37 22.30
CA HIS A 248 17.99 -17.56 21.43
C HIS A 248 19.48 -17.97 21.45
N ASP A 249 20.01 -18.31 22.60
CA ASP A 249 21.46 -18.60 22.78
C ASP A 249 21.86 -19.95 22.15
N THR A 250 20.92 -20.89 22.05
CA THR A 250 21.15 -22.24 21.52
C THR A 250 20.51 -22.43 20.13
N ALA A 251 19.74 -21.46 19.63
CA ALA A 251 19.05 -21.57 18.38
C ALA A 251 20.01 -21.61 17.19
N ASP A 252 19.89 -22.64 16.35
CA ASP A 252 20.52 -22.67 15.03
C ASP A 252 19.71 -21.81 14.07
N ILE A 253 20.11 -20.54 13.98
CA ILE A 253 19.52 -19.52 13.12
C ILE A 253 20.61 -18.80 12.34
N SER A 254 20.31 -18.38 11.12
CA SER A 254 21.26 -17.64 10.29
C SER A 254 21.71 -16.34 10.96
N ASP A 255 22.88 -15.83 10.60
CA ASP A 255 23.41 -14.54 11.11
C ASP A 255 22.42 -13.40 10.84
N MET A 256 21.74 -13.43 9.70
CA MET A 256 20.69 -12.46 9.39
C MET A 256 19.52 -12.55 10.40
N ALA A 257 19.06 -13.74 10.72
CA ALA A 257 18.00 -13.92 11.72
C ALA A 257 18.49 -13.51 13.10
N ARG A 258 19.73 -13.87 13.48
CA ARG A 258 20.36 -13.49 14.75
C ARG A 258 20.46 -11.98 14.90
N SER A 259 20.73 -11.24 13.81
CA SER A 259 20.82 -9.78 13.86
C SER A 259 19.51 -9.09 14.28
N PHE A 260 18.35 -9.72 14.09
CA PHE A 260 17.05 -9.17 14.57
C PHE A 260 16.89 -9.26 16.09
N TYR A 261 17.71 -10.09 16.76
CA TYR A 261 17.68 -10.23 18.21
C TYR A 261 18.75 -9.38 18.92
N THR A 262 19.60 -8.65 18.17
CA THR A 262 20.64 -7.79 18.76
C THR A 262 20.10 -6.49 19.32
N GLU A 263 18.94 -6.06 18.90
CA GLU A 263 18.33 -4.78 19.26
C GLU A 263 16.92 -4.98 19.81
N THR A 264 16.63 -4.37 20.95
CA THR A 264 15.26 -4.29 21.47
C THR A 264 14.91 -2.84 21.84
N LYS A 265 13.75 -2.39 21.41
CA LYS A 265 13.21 -1.03 21.60
C LYS A 265 11.71 -1.01 21.39
N ARG A 266 11.05 0.01 21.94
CA ARG A 266 9.65 0.32 21.67
C ARG A 266 9.57 1.63 20.91
N ILE A 267 8.84 1.67 19.82
CA ILE A 267 8.76 2.84 18.94
C ILE A 267 7.52 3.65 19.30
N ASP A 268 7.73 4.89 19.74
CA ASP A 268 6.66 5.86 19.92
C ASP A 268 6.21 6.42 18.58
N ILE A 269 4.90 6.60 18.41
CA ILE A 269 4.26 7.11 17.19
C ILE A 269 3.42 8.36 17.44
N SER A 270 3.59 8.98 18.60
CA SER A 270 2.78 10.13 19.02
C SER A 270 2.94 11.32 18.08
N ARG A 271 4.14 11.53 17.54
CA ARG A 271 4.40 12.59 16.55
C ARG A 271 3.56 12.40 15.30
N ALA A 272 3.58 11.22 14.69
CA ALA A 272 2.78 10.95 13.50
C ALA A 272 1.26 11.09 13.78
N LYS A 273 0.80 10.68 14.96
CA LYS A 273 -0.60 10.88 15.38
C LYS A 273 -0.97 12.36 15.47
N ASN A 274 -0.13 13.16 16.11
CA ASN A 274 -0.42 14.56 16.40
C ASN A 274 -0.30 15.44 15.15
N ASP A 275 0.82 15.33 14.42
CA ASP A 275 1.13 16.21 13.30
C ASP A 275 0.34 15.84 12.05
N LEU A 276 0.23 14.54 11.75
CA LEU A 276 -0.46 14.05 10.54
C LEU A 276 -1.94 13.74 10.77
N GLY A 277 -2.39 13.66 12.04
CA GLY A 277 -3.72 13.14 12.38
C GLY A 277 -3.87 11.66 12.00
N TRP A 278 -2.75 10.93 11.89
CA TRP A 278 -2.72 9.55 11.47
C TRP A 278 -2.77 8.59 12.65
N THR A 279 -3.54 7.54 12.52
CA THR A 279 -3.55 6.39 13.43
C THR A 279 -3.54 5.10 12.61
N PRO A 280 -2.76 4.08 13.00
CA PRO A 280 -2.77 2.81 12.29
C PRO A 280 -4.15 2.16 12.39
N LYS A 281 -4.67 1.69 11.26
CA LYS A 281 -5.89 0.89 11.20
C LYS A 281 -5.71 -0.44 11.93
N TYR A 282 -4.53 -1.03 11.77
CA TYR A 282 -4.15 -2.27 12.44
C TYR A 282 -3.17 -1.96 13.57
N ASN A 283 -3.71 -1.61 14.73
CA ASN A 283 -2.92 -1.16 15.87
C ASN A 283 -2.19 -2.28 16.62
N ASN A 284 -2.21 -3.50 16.12
CA ASN A 284 -1.43 -4.63 16.60
C ASN A 284 -1.32 -5.72 15.51
N TYR A 285 -0.34 -6.62 15.68
CA TYR A 285 -0.06 -7.68 14.73
C TYR A 285 -1.24 -8.65 14.52
N ARG A 286 -2.12 -8.86 15.52
CA ARG A 286 -3.26 -9.79 15.41
C ARG A 286 -4.25 -9.30 14.36
N GLN A 287 -4.64 -8.05 14.43
CA GLN A 287 -5.54 -7.42 13.46
C GLN A 287 -4.94 -7.42 12.05
N GLY A 288 -3.66 -7.04 11.94
CA GLY A 288 -2.99 -6.98 10.64
C GLY A 288 -2.77 -8.36 10.00
N LEU A 289 -2.45 -9.40 10.80
CA LEU A 289 -2.32 -10.77 10.28
C LEU A 289 -3.66 -11.36 9.87
N MET A 290 -4.74 -11.11 10.63
CA MET A 290 -6.08 -11.51 10.20
C MET A 290 -6.47 -10.84 8.87
N ALA A 291 -6.18 -9.54 8.72
CA ALA A 291 -6.42 -8.83 7.47
C ALA A 291 -5.57 -9.40 6.32
N THR A 292 -4.30 -9.72 6.60
CA THR A 292 -3.39 -10.34 5.62
C THR A 292 -3.91 -11.69 5.16
N LEU A 293 -4.37 -12.55 6.08
CA LEU A 293 -4.92 -13.86 5.73
C LEU A 293 -6.21 -13.75 4.92
N LYS A 294 -7.10 -12.82 5.30
CA LYS A 294 -8.31 -12.51 4.51
C LYS A 294 -7.96 -12.12 3.09
N ALA A 295 -6.94 -11.25 2.94
CA ALA A 295 -6.44 -10.85 1.62
C ALA A 295 -5.92 -12.04 0.80
N GLU A 296 -5.13 -12.95 1.41
CA GLU A 296 -4.66 -14.17 0.74
C GLU A 296 -5.79 -15.09 0.29
N ARG A 297 -6.86 -15.18 1.08
CA ARG A 297 -8.03 -16.02 0.78
C ARG A 297 -8.97 -15.37 -0.25
N GLY A 298 -8.69 -14.17 -0.70
CA GLY A 298 -9.61 -13.41 -1.54
C GLY A 298 -10.86 -12.93 -0.79
N GLU A 299 -10.84 -12.98 0.55
CA GLU A 299 -11.93 -12.50 1.43
C GLU A 299 -11.83 -10.99 1.65
N VAL A 300 -11.18 -10.28 0.72
CA VAL A 300 -10.88 -8.86 0.87
C VAL A 300 -12.07 -8.02 0.51
N GLN A 301 -12.62 -7.42 1.54
CA GLN A 301 -13.66 -6.37 1.55
C GLN A 301 -14.90 -6.70 0.71
N SER A 302 -16.01 -6.83 1.40
CA SER A 302 -17.33 -6.78 0.74
C SER A 302 -17.39 -5.52 -0.11
N VAL A 303 -17.73 -5.68 -1.36
CA VAL A 303 -18.00 -4.56 -2.26
C VAL A 303 -19.47 -4.21 -2.17
N TYR A 304 -19.74 -2.93 -1.95
CA TYR A 304 -21.11 -2.39 -1.94
C TYR A 304 -21.26 -1.44 -3.13
N LEU A 305 -22.31 -1.64 -3.88
CA LEU A 305 -22.75 -0.71 -4.91
C LEU A 305 -24.15 -0.21 -4.53
N SER A 306 -24.32 1.09 -4.52
CA SER A 306 -25.63 1.72 -4.34
C SER A 306 -25.81 2.85 -5.34
N GLY A 307 -27.05 3.08 -5.74
CA GLY A 307 -27.38 4.15 -6.68
C GLY A 307 -28.66 3.92 -7.43
N TYR A 308 -28.73 4.45 -8.63
CA TYR A 308 -29.91 4.29 -9.49
C TYR A 308 -29.54 4.31 -10.97
N ILE A 309 -30.46 3.82 -11.77
CA ILE A 309 -30.44 3.98 -13.22
C ILE A 309 -31.70 4.72 -13.67
N ASP A 310 -31.52 5.66 -14.60
CA ASP A 310 -32.64 6.31 -15.32
C ASP A 310 -32.78 5.68 -16.70
N VAL A 311 -33.92 5.08 -16.95
CA VAL A 311 -34.26 4.31 -18.17
C VAL A 311 -35.15 5.14 -19.07
N PRO A 312 -34.84 5.29 -20.36
CA PRO A 312 -35.79 5.92 -21.31
C PRO A 312 -37.15 5.21 -21.30
N GLU A 313 -38.26 5.95 -21.42
CA GLU A 313 -39.59 5.38 -21.42
C GLU A 313 -39.77 4.27 -22.47
N ALA A 314 -39.20 4.45 -23.66
CA ALA A 314 -39.23 3.47 -24.74
C ALA A 314 -38.65 2.11 -24.35
N ASP A 315 -37.68 2.10 -23.42
CA ASP A 315 -36.95 0.88 -23.01
C ASP A 315 -37.53 0.24 -21.73
N LEU A 316 -38.48 0.88 -21.05
CA LEU A 316 -38.99 0.43 -19.75
C LEU A 316 -39.50 -1.01 -19.76
N LYS A 317 -40.23 -1.42 -20.80
CA LYS A 317 -40.78 -2.77 -20.89
C LYS A 317 -39.67 -3.83 -21.02
N SER A 318 -38.68 -3.60 -21.87
CA SER A 318 -37.57 -4.52 -22.08
C SER A 318 -36.64 -4.58 -20.85
N VAL A 319 -36.39 -3.43 -20.22
CA VAL A 319 -35.61 -3.34 -18.99
C VAL A 319 -36.27 -4.10 -17.84
N LYS A 320 -37.58 -3.93 -17.61
CA LYS A 320 -38.32 -4.67 -16.57
C LYS A 320 -38.25 -6.19 -16.77
N LEU A 321 -38.38 -6.65 -18.03
CA LEU A 321 -38.29 -8.08 -18.34
C LEU A 321 -36.89 -8.63 -18.07
N ALA A 322 -35.85 -7.94 -18.59
CA ALA A 322 -34.47 -8.35 -18.40
C ALA A 322 -34.03 -8.26 -16.93
N LEU A 323 -34.54 -7.28 -16.16
CA LEU A 323 -34.27 -7.12 -14.75
C LEU A 323 -34.68 -8.34 -13.92
N HIS A 324 -35.80 -8.96 -14.27
CA HIS A 324 -36.27 -10.16 -13.56
C HIS A 324 -35.27 -11.31 -13.65
N THR A 325 -34.78 -11.58 -14.85
CA THR A 325 -33.72 -12.60 -15.09
C THR A 325 -32.42 -12.19 -14.46
N HIS A 326 -31.99 -10.93 -14.60
CA HIS A 326 -30.77 -10.42 -14.02
C HIS A 326 -30.78 -10.54 -12.49
N SER A 327 -31.84 -10.13 -11.81
CA SER A 327 -31.96 -10.21 -10.36
C SER A 327 -31.92 -11.66 -9.85
N ARG A 328 -32.56 -12.58 -10.54
CA ARG A 328 -32.54 -14.01 -10.19
C ARG A 328 -31.10 -14.57 -10.32
N LEU A 329 -30.42 -14.32 -11.43
CA LEU A 329 -29.05 -14.82 -11.66
C LEU A 329 -28.07 -14.21 -10.69
N SER A 330 -28.17 -12.91 -10.39
CA SER A 330 -27.27 -12.24 -9.43
C SER A 330 -27.41 -12.81 -8.03
N ARG A 331 -28.63 -13.09 -7.56
CA ARG A 331 -28.89 -13.70 -6.25
C ARG A 331 -28.42 -15.17 -6.17
N GLN A 332 -28.22 -15.84 -7.29
CA GLN A 332 -27.70 -17.21 -7.37
C GLN A 332 -26.16 -17.27 -7.39
N GLU A 333 -25.48 -16.14 -7.54
CA GLU A 333 -24.02 -16.09 -7.46
C GLU A 333 -23.55 -16.38 -6.02
N PRO A 334 -22.64 -17.34 -5.80
CA PRO A 334 -22.28 -17.82 -4.45
C PRO A 334 -21.81 -16.72 -3.50
N ASP A 335 -21.17 -15.69 -4.05
CA ASP A 335 -20.56 -14.60 -3.30
C ASP A 335 -21.35 -13.28 -3.36
N CYS A 336 -22.54 -13.29 -3.97
CA CYS A 336 -23.46 -12.16 -3.94
C CYS A 336 -24.23 -12.19 -2.61
N THR A 337 -23.90 -11.28 -1.71
CA THR A 337 -24.48 -11.25 -0.35
C THR A 337 -25.79 -10.48 -0.27
N SER A 338 -26.04 -9.55 -1.21
CA SER A 338 -27.31 -8.84 -1.37
C SER A 338 -27.45 -8.34 -2.81
N PHE A 339 -28.66 -8.44 -3.35
CA PHE A 339 -29.03 -7.86 -4.64
C PHE A 339 -30.47 -7.39 -4.58
N ARG A 340 -30.69 -6.07 -4.64
CA ARG A 340 -31.99 -5.43 -4.61
C ARG A 340 -32.08 -4.36 -5.68
N VAL A 341 -33.10 -4.43 -6.49
CA VAL A 341 -33.48 -3.38 -7.45
C VAL A 341 -34.96 -3.14 -7.32
N TRP A 342 -35.37 -1.88 -7.22
CA TRP A 342 -36.77 -1.50 -7.16
C TRP A 342 -37.02 -0.23 -7.97
N GLN A 343 -38.22 -0.10 -8.50
CA GLN A 343 -38.63 1.08 -9.24
C GLN A 343 -38.99 2.20 -8.27
N ASP A 344 -38.61 3.43 -8.61
CA ASP A 344 -38.98 4.62 -7.84
C ASP A 344 -40.52 4.87 -7.96
N GLU A 345 -41.16 5.19 -6.84
CA GLU A 345 -42.59 5.41 -6.76
C GLU A 345 -43.05 6.70 -7.45
N THR A 346 -42.19 7.72 -7.47
CA THR A 346 -42.47 9.06 -8.01
C THR A 346 -41.94 9.26 -9.42
N THR A 347 -40.91 8.53 -9.78
CA THR A 347 -40.23 8.60 -11.08
C THR A 347 -40.19 7.21 -11.72
N PRO A 348 -41.23 6.80 -12.45
CA PRO A 348 -41.36 5.44 -12.98
C PRO A 348 -40.23 4.98 -13.92
N THR A 349 -39.45 5.89 -14.45
CA THR A 349 -38.27 5.61 -15.29
C THR A 349 -37.02 5.31 -14.47
N ARG A 350 -37.05 5.53 -13.15
CA ARG A 350 -35.90 5.32 -12.26
C ARG A 350 -35.98 3.99 -11.53
N PHE A 351 -34.86 3.28 -11.48
CA PHE A 351 -34.68 2.07 -10.70
C PHE A 351 -33.51 2.23 -9.75
N HIS A 352 -33.76 2.12 -8.45
CA HIS A 352 -32.75 2.08 -7.42
C HIS A 352 -32.08 0.72 -7.37
N VAL A 353 -30.80 0.71 -7.08
CA VAL A 353 -29.96 -0.50 -7.04
C VAL A 353 -29.17 -0.53 -5.74
N ILE A 354 -29.17 -1.66 -5.07
CA ILE A 354 -28.24 -1.99 -3.97
C ILE A 354 -27.72 -3.39 -4.21
N GLU A 355 -26.40 -3.51 -4.28
CA GLU A 355 -25.70 -4.78 -4.44
C GLU A 355 -24.59 -4.90 -3.41
N SER A 356 -24.33 -6.10 -2.94
CA SER A 356 -23.15 -6.40 -2.12
C SER A 356 -22.56 -7.77 -2.46
N PHE A 357 -21.25 -7.82 -2.45
CA PHE A 357 -20.45 -9.00 -2.78
C PHE A 357 -19.42 -9.27 -1.69
N ALA A 358 -19.14 -10.54 -1.42
CA ALA A 358 -18.21 -10.94 -0.37
C ALA A 358 -16.76 -10.53 -0.66
N SER A 359 -16.41 -10.20 -1.91
CA SER A 359 -15.07 -9.78 -2.30
C SER A 359 -15.06 -9.01 -3.62
N GLN A 360 -13.96 -8.31 -3.91
CA GLN A 360 -13.70 -7.71 -5.23
C GLN A 360 -13.73 -8.75 -6.35
N VAL A 361 -13.20 -9.94 -6.09
CA VAL A 361 -13.19 -11.04 -7.06
C VAL A 361 -14.62 -11.43 -7.42
N ALA A 362 -15.51 -11.53 -6.44
CA ALA A 362 -16.93 -11.79 -6.64
C ALA A 362 -17.60 -10.67 -7.46
N PHE A 363 -17.33 -9.41 -7.12
CA PHE A 363 -17.83 -8.26 -7.85
C PHE A 363 -17.35 -8.25 -9.32
N HIS A 364 -16.05 -8.47 -9.57
CA HIS A 364 -15.54 -8.55 -10.95
C HIS A 364 -16.14 -9.72 -11.73
N ARG A 365 -16.38 -10.86 -11.09
CA ARG A 365 -17.05 -12.01 -11.71
C ARG A 365 -18.49 -11.65 -12.11
N HIS A 366 -19.22 -10.97 -11.23
CA HIS A 366 -20.53 -10.44 -11.51
C HIS A 366 -20.50 -9.48 -12.70
N GLN A 367 -19.58 -8.51 -12.71
CA GLN A 367 -19.41 -7.56 -13.82
C GLN A 367 -19.09 -8.28 -15.15
N ALA A 368 -18.24 -9.29 -15.12
CA ALA A 368 -17.90 -10.08 -16.31
C ALA A 368 -19.09 -10.84 -16.86
N ARG A 369 -19.93 -11.47 -16.00
CA ARG A 369 -21.17 -12.12 -16.42
C ARG A 369 -22.15 -11.13 -17.04
N MET A 370 -22.24 -9.93 -16.49
CA MET A 370 -23.16 -8.90 -16.99
C MET A 370 -22.83 -8.47 -18.42
N LYS A 371 -21.57 -8.38 -18.81
CA LYS A 371 -21.13 -7.80 -20.11
C LYS A 371 -21.87 -8.34 -21.31
N ASN A 372 -22.27 -9.61 -21.28
CA ASN A 372 -22.94 -10.30 -22.39
C ASN A 372 -24.37 -10.69 -22.04
N SER A 373 -24.99 -10.06 -21.05
CA SER A 373 -26.34 -10.39 -20.60
C SER A 373 -27.43 -9.60 -21.35
N GLU A 374 -28.62 -10.15 -21.38
CA GLU A 374 -29.83 -9.46 -21.86
C GLU A 374 -30.08 -8.14 -21.12
N TRP A 375 -29.66 -8.09 -19.83
CA TRP A 375 -29.76 -6.89 -19.00
C TRP A 375 -28.95 -5.72 -19.60
N VAL A 376 -27.68 -5.96 -19.97
CA VAL A 376 -26.85 -4.91 -20.56
C VAL A 376 -27.39 -4.46 -21.90
N MET A 377 -27.88 -5.37 -22.70
CA MET A 377 -28.50 -5.03 -24.01
C MET A 377 -29.79 -4.21 -23.81
N ALA A 378 -30.66 -4.61 -22.91
CA ALA A 378 -31.92 -3.91 -22.63
C ALA A 378 -31.69 -2.53 -22.00
N SER A 379 -30.69 -2.39 -21.15
CA SER A 379 -30.38 -1.16 -20.41
C SER A 379 -29.24 -0.32 -21.04
N LYS A 380 -28.90 -0.53 -22.30
CA LYS A 380 -27.80 0.16 -22.98
C LYS A 380 -27.95 1.68 -23.06
N ASN A 381 -29.18 2.17 -23.15
CA ASN A 381 -29.53 3.60 -23.23
C ASN A 381 -29.77 4.22 -21.83
N ALA A 382 -29.71 3.44 -20.75
CA ALA A 382 -29.93 3.94 -19.40
C ALA A 382 -28.73 4.70 -18.87
N SER A 383 -28.97 5.83 -18.21
CA SER A 383 -27.97 6.57 -17.46
C SER A 383 -27.77 5.91 -16.08
N ARG A 384 -26.53 5.77 -15.63
CA ARG A 384 -26.14 5.06 -14.40
C ARG A 384 -25.44 6.00 -13.44
N TYR A 385 -25.89 6.00 -12.18
CA TYR A 385 -25.37 6.82 -11.09
C TYR A 385 -25.11 5.92 -9.88
N TYR A 386 -23.87 5.47 -9.71
CA TYR A 386 -23.49 4.52 -8.67
C TYR A 386 -22.36 5.03 -7.81
N ASP A 387 -22.48 4.81 -6.50
CA ASP A 387 -21.39 4.86 -5.54
C ASP A 387 -20.93 3.43 -5.27
N ILE A 388 -19.62 3.17 -5.36
CA ILE A 388 -19.03 1.87 -5.12
C ILE A 388 -18.01 2.00 -3.99
N ILE A 389 -18.15 1.16 -2.96
CA ILE A 389 -17.30 1.14 -1.78
C ILE A 389 -16.69 -0.26 -1.67
N GLY A 390 -15.40 -0.35 -1.36
CA GLY A 390 -14.70 -1.64 -1.16
C GLY A 390 -13.96 -2.16 -2.39
N THR A 391 -13.83 -1.33 -3.44
CA THR A 391 -13.01 -1.65 -4.63
C THR A 391 -11.57 -1.20 -4.45
#